data_1899563349b1a411c86db7dac17f55f7
#
_entry.id   1899563349b1a411c86db7dac17f55f7
#
_cell.length_a   1.000
_cell.length_b   1.000
_cell.length_c   1.000
_cell.angle_alpha   90.00
_cell.angle_beta   90.00
_cell.angle_gamma   90.00
#
_symmetry.space_group_name_H-M   'P 1'
#
loop_
_entity.id
_entity.type
_entity.pdbx_description
1 polymer ?
#
loop_
_entity_poly.entity_id
_entity_poly.type
_entity_poly.pdbx_seq_one_letter_code
_entity_poly.pdbx_strand_id
1 'polypeptide(L)'
;MKTLIENVNIINLEEVETNQNILIEDNVIKEISSSKIKANANVIDGEDNYLLPGFIDCHAHIFAKGFHKEENMANPLGLHFYNAVPHALQTINAGVTTIRDCGSADLSFKLAQQRKLFIAPKIQLSISPLVMTGGHFDLFLPSGWDMEIIYPGFPKGRCDGVEEVLKKTREMKRAGADFIKVMASGGVLTTNSSPEFAQFNKKELKTIVKEASANDMKVSAHCHSLKGMNNCIDAGFSSIEHGTFIDKKTACKMVKNNVSLVPTLLVHQFLYENGFPAWDNYASEKVAKLKEIVKVHKENISVAYDEGVNILMGTDSGVIPHGHNLEELTHLVEIGMSESQAIAAGTVKAAEFLNKDNLGLVKENYIADLILVNSNPLDDVSILSDNDNILNVFQDGVLVK
;
A
#
# COMPACT_ATOMS: atom_id res chain seq x y z
N MET A 1 19.78 19.91 9.65
CA MET A 1 18.96 20.32 10.83
C MET A 1 19.13 19.26 11.90
N LYS A 2 19.17 19.65 13.19
CA LYS A 2 19.23 18.68 14.28
C LYS A 2 17.95 18.75 15.10
N THR A 3 17.34 17.60 15.39
CA THR A 3 16.19 17.45 16.28
C THR A 3 16.56 16.44 17.37
N LEU A 4 16.27 16.78 18.61
CA LEU A 4 16.44 15.89 19.75
C LEU A 4 15.06 15.57 20.32
N ILE A 5 14.66 14.31 20.28
CA ILE A 5 13.45 13.81 20.93
C ILE A 5 13.89 13.22 22.27
N GLU A 6 13.43 13.79 23.38
CA GLU A 6 13.74 13.34 24.75
C GLU A 6 12.54 12.56 25.32
N ASN A 7 12.80 11.69 26.29
CA ASN A 7 11.79 11.01 27.10
C ASN A 7 10.78 10.22 26.27
N VAL A 8 11.24 9.24 25.48
CA VAL A 8 10.35 8.34 24.72
C VAL A 8 10.59 6.88 25.04
N ASN A 9 9.59 6.06 24.77
CA ASN A 9 9.69 4.61 24.80
C ASN A 9 9.74 4.11 23.35
N ILE A 10 10.88 3.55 22.93
CA ILE A 10 11.07 3.05 21.56
C ILE A 10 10.44 1.68 21.43
N ILE A 11 9.66 1.48 20.38
CA ILE A 11 9.14 0.16 20.00
C ILE A 11 9.80 -0.29 18.71
N ASN A 12 10.51 -1.41 18.78
CA ASN A 12 11.05 -2.17 17.67
C ASN A 12 10.61 -3.63 17.80
N LEU A 13 9.71 -4.08 16.92
CA LEU A 13 9.14 -5.42 16.98
C LEU A 13 8.46 -5.70 18.34
N GLU A 14 8.96 -6.69 19.11
CA GLU A 14 8.44 -7.05 20.42
C GLU A 14 9.15 -6.31 21.58
N GLU A 15 10.21 -5.56 21.28
CA GLU A 15 11.04 -4.90 22.27
C GLU A 15 10.56 -3.47 22.53
N VAL A 16 10.50 -3.11 23.83
CA VAL A 16 10.24 -1.74 24.29
C VAL A 16 11.46 -1.25 25.07
N GLU A 17 12.17 -0.29 24.50
CA GLU A 17 13.28 0.39 25.17
C GLU A 17 12.76 1.68 25.82
N THR A 18 12.65 1.69 27.15
CA THR A 18 12.08 2.82 27.91
C THR A 18 13.10 3.93 28.16
N ASN A 19 12.59 5.17 28.38
CA ASN A 19 13.37 6.35 28.75
C ASN A 19 14.54 6.64 27.79
N GLN A 20 14.28 6.62 26.50
CA GLN A 20 15.28 6.89 25.47
C GLN A 20 15.25 8.34 25.00
N ASN A 21 16.41 8.81 24.53
CA ASN A 21 16.57 10.08 23.85
C ASN A 21 17.15 9.80 22.46
N ILE A 22 16.68 10.51 21.45
CA ILE A 22 17.02 10.25 20.05
C ILE A 22 17.48 11.54 19.41
N LEU A 23 18.72 11.56 18.94
CA LEU A 23 19.25 12.66 18.13
C LEU A 23 19.09 12.33 16.66
N ILE A 24 18.36 13.18 15.96
CA ILE A 24 18.22 13.15 14.51
C ILE A 24 19.15 14.24 13.93
N GLU A 25 19.98 13.86 12.99
CA GLU A 25 20.83 14.80 12.25
C GLU A 25 20.55 14.63 10.75
N ASP A 26 20.12 15.73 10.12
CA ASP A 26 19.61 15.76 8.75
C ASP A 26 18.39 14.83 8.60
N ASN A 27 18.53 13.69 7.94
CA ASN A 27 17.45 12.74 7.69
C ASN A 27 17.62 11.38 8.40
N VAL A 28 18.65 11.22 9.26
CA VAL A 28 18.96 9.95 9.90
C VAL A 28 18.98 10.05 11.42
N ILE A 29 18.69 8.94 12.07
CA ILE A 29 18.86 8.75 13.52
C ILE A 29 20.37 8.64 13.76
N LYS A 30 20.94 9.60 14.48
CA LYS A 30 22.37 9.68 14.71
C LYS A 30 22.83 8.99 15.97
N GLU A 31 22.01 9.10 17.03
CA GLU A 31 22.33 8.55 18.35
C GLU A 31 21.04 8.19 19.08
N ILE A 32 21.06 7.08 19.79
CA ILE A 32 19.99 6.66 20.71
C ILE A 32 20.66 6.41 22.08
N SER A 33 20.11 6.99 23.15
CA SER A 33 20.71 6.88 24.47
C SER A 33 19.68 7.01 25.61
N SER A 34 19.83 6.18 26.64
CA SER A 34 19.09 6.36 27.90
C SER A 34 19.67 7.51 28.76
N SER A 35 20.84 8.03 28.40
CA SER A 35 21.44 9.20 29.04
C SER A 35 21.14 10.47 28.25
N LYS A 36 21.18 11.61 28.93
CA LYS A 36 20.96 12.92 28.28
C LYS A 36 21.96 13.18 27.17
N ILE A 37 21.48 13.39 25.97
CA ILE A 37 22.27 13.78 24.79
C ILE A 37 22.48 15.32 24.82
N LYS A 38 23.74 15.74 24.72
CA LYS A 38 24.10 17.18 24.65
C LYS A 38 24.25 17.57 23.19
N ALA A 39 23.25 18.18 22.62
CA ALA A 39 23.29 18.69 21.25
C ALA A 39 22.66 20.08 21.15
N ASN A 40 23.17 20.91 20.23
CA ASN A 40 22.49 22.14 19.84
C ASN A 40 21.43 21.78 18.77
N ALA A 41 20.22 21.44 19.21
CA ALA A 41 19.12 20.90 18.42
C ALA A 41 17.79 21.51 18.84
N ASN A 42 16.78 21.40 17.97
CA ASN A 42 15.39 21.60 18.40
C ASN A 42 15.00 20.43 19.31
N VAL A 43 14.53 20.73 20.52
CA VAL A 43 14.14 19.72 21.49
C VAL A 43 12.63 19.51 21.44
N ILE A 44 12.21 18.25 21.37
CA ILE A 44 10.83 17.80 21.50
C ILE A 44 10.79 16.84 22.68
N ASP A 45 9.98 17.17 23.69
CA ASP A 45 9.73 16.27 24.81
C ASP A 45 8.69 15.24 24.38
N GLY A 46 9.05 13.98 24.44
CA GLY A 46 8.15 12.88 24.11
C GLY A 46 7.20 12.48 25.24
N GLU A 47 7.34 13.09 26.45
CA GLU A 47 6.41 12.91 27.56
C GLU A 47 6.14 11.43 27.92
N ASP A 48 7.17 10.59 27.85
CA ASP A 48 7.12 9.13 28.06
C ASP A 48 6.19 8.39 27.07
N ASN A 49 5.80 9.03 25.97
CA ASN A 49 5.04 8.42 24.88
C ASN A 49 5.87 7.42 24.07
N TYR A 50 5.23 6.71 23.15
CA TYR A 50 5.83 5.61 22.39
C TYR A 50 6.26 6.08 21.00
N LEU A 51 7.51 5.79 20.64
CA LEU A 51 8.09 6.11 19.34
C LEU A 51 8.26 4.85 18.50
N LEU A 52 7.66 4.85 17.31
CA LEU A 52 7.71 3.77 16.34
C LEU A 52 8.29 4.26 15.01
N PRO A 53 8.75 3.33 14.14
CA PRO A 53 8.99 3.68 12.74
C PRO A 53 7.69 4.18 12.09
N GLY A 54 7.81 5.12 11.15
CA GLY A 54 6.71 5.49 10.27
C GLY A 54 6.25 4.31 9.42
N PHE A 55 4.94 4.18 9.22
CA PHE A 55 4.36 3.05 8.52
C PHE A 55 4.52 3.14 7.00
N ILE A 56 4.46 1.98 6.38
CA ILE A 56 4.52 1.76 4.93
C ILE A 56 3.24 1.05 4.49
N ASP A 57 2.44 1.71 3.66
CA ASP A 57 1.28 1.10 3.02
C ASP A 57 1.68 0.53 1.66
N CYS A 58 1.67 -0.80 1.53
CA CYS A 58 2.10 -1.51 0.33
C CYS A 58 1.04 -1.56 -0.78
N HIS A 59 -0.15 -0.98 -0.56
CA HIS A 59 -1.21 -0.93 -1.57
C HIS A 59 -2.13 0.29 -1.38
N ALA A 60 -1.88 1.34 -2.12
CA ALA A 60 -2.68 2.56 -2.12
C ALA A 60 -2.86 3.12 -3.54
N HIS A 61 -3.78 4.10 -3.69
CA HIS A 61 -4.12 4.81 -4.91
C HIS A 61 -4.26 6.30 -4.60
N ILE A 62 -3.15 7.03 -4.51
CA ILE A 62 -3.13 8.38 -3.90
C ILE A 62 -3.95 9.43 -4.67
N PHE A 63 -4.15 9.24 -5.97
CA PHE A 63 -4.98 10.13 -6.78
C PHE A 63 -6.46 9.73 -6.79
N ALA A 64 -6.79 8.53 -6.32
CA ALA A 64 -8.16 8.05 -6.31
C ALA A 64 -8.95 8.64 -5.13
N LYS A 65 -10.24 8.92 -5.37
CA LYS A 65 -11.21 9.37 -4.38
C LYS A 65 -12.46 8.50 -4.48
N GLY A 66 -12.35 7.25 -4.00
CA GLY A 66 -13.44 6.29 -4.13
C GLY A 66 -13.80 5.99 -5.60
N PHE A 67 -15.06 5.60 -5.84
CA PHE A 67 -15.56 5.19 -7.15
C PHE A 67 -16.24 6.28 -7.94
N HIS A 68 -15.89 7.54 -7.72
CA HIS A 68 -16.50 8.70 -8.43
C HIS A 68 -15.94 8.84 -9.84
N LYS A 69 -16.09 7.81 -10.69
CA LYS A 69 -15.59 7.82 -12.07
C LYS A 69 -16.23 8.94 -12.90
N GLU A 70 -17.53 9.15 -12.71
CA GLU A 70 -18.30 10.19 -13.40
C GLU A 70 -17.82 11.58 -12.98
N GLU A 71 -17.54 11.80 -11.70
CA GLU A 71 -16.97 13.04 -11.18
C GLU A 71 -15.60 13.31 -11.79
N ASN A 72 -14.75 12.29 -11.87
CA ASN A 72 -13.42 12.39 -12.47
C ASN A 72 -13.48 12.79 -13.96
N MET A 73 -14.49 12.32 -14.70
CA MET A 73 -14.70 12.71 -16.10
C MET A 73 -15.28 14.10 -16.27
N ALA A 74 -16.12 14.54 -15.34
CA ALA A 74 -16.75 15.85 -15.38
C ALA A 74 -15.81 16.98 -14.96
N ASN A 75 -14.77 16.68 -14.20
CA ASN A 75 -13.84 17.65 -13.66
C ASN A 75 -12.66 17.92 -14.61
N PRO A 76 -12.12 19.16 -14.62
CA PRO A 76 -10.86 19.45 -15.30
C PRO A 76 -9.73 18.56 -14.79
N LEU A 77 -8.88 18.04 -15.69
CA LEU A 77 -7.75 17.17 -15.36
C LEU A 77 -6.85 17.74 -14.24
N GLY A 78 -6.63 19.06 -14.21
CA GLY A 78 -5.81 19.71 -13.17
C GLY A 78 -6.33 19.47 -11.76
N LEU A 79 -7.66 19.33 -11.57
CA LEU A 79 -8.26 19.07 -10.26
C LEU A 79 -7.88 17.69 -9.71
N HIS A 80 -7.65 16.72 -10.59
CA HIS A 80 -7.18 15.39 -10.21
C HIS A 80 -5.83 15.45 -9.45
N PHE A 81 -4.90 16.30 -9.91
CA PHE A 81 -3.61 16.51 -9.22
C PHE A 81 -3.77 17.27 -7.90
N TYR A 82 -4.62 18.30 -7.86
CA TYR A 82 -4.85 19.08 -6.64
C TYR A 82 -5.54 18.25 -5.55
N ASN A 83 -6.43 17.35 -5.90
CA ASN A 83 -7.09 16.44 -4.95
C ASN A 83 -6.09 15.47 -4.29
N ALA A 84 -5.00 15.12 -4.94
CA ALA A 84 -3.97 14.26 -4.36
C ALA A 84 -3.23 14.91 -3.17
N VAL A 85 -3.21 16.24 -3.07
CA VAL A 85 -2.53 16.95 -1.98
C VAL A 85 -3.19 16.72 -0.62
N PRO A 86 -4.51 16.95 -0.43
CA PRO A 86 -5.19 16.58 0.81
C PRO A 86 -5.16 15.07 1.10
N HIS A 87 -5.23 14.20 0.10
CA HIS A 87 -5.09 12.75 0.30
C HIS A 87 -3.71 12.40 0.88
N ALA A 88 -2.66 13.00 0.35
CA ALA A 88 -1.30 12.83 0.85
C ALA A 88 -1.16 13.31 2.30
N LEU A 89 -1.73 14.46 2.64
CA LEU A 89 -1.72 14.99 4.00
C LEU A 89 -2.49 14.08 4.98
N GLN A 90 -3.66 13.57 4.58
CA GLN A 90 -4.43 12.61 5.38
C GLN A 90 -3.63 11.34 5.64
N THR A 91 -2.95 10.81 4.62
CA THR A 91 -2.10 9.61 4.73
C THR A 91 -0.92 9.83 5.68
N ILE A 92 -0.23 10.98 5.58
CA ILE A 92 0.86 11.34 6.52
C ILE A 92 0.33 11.48 7.94
N ASN A 93 -0.80 12.17 8.12
CA ASN A 93 -1.38 12.40 9.45
C ASN A 93 -1.82 11.09 10.13
N ALA A 94 -2.12 10.07 9.34
CA ALA A 94 -2.37 8.71 9.82
C ALA A 94 -1.08 7.91 10.09
N GLY A 95 0.10 8.54 10.13
CA GLY A 95 1.37 7.87 10.45
C GLY A 95 2.03 7.09 9.32
N VAL A 96 1.51 7.17 8.09
CA VAL A 96 2.07 6.48 6.92
C VAL A 96 3.03 7.40 6.19
N THR A 97 4.33 7.10 6.28
CA THR A 97 5.42 7.92 5.71
C THR A 97 5.85 7.46 4.32
N THR A 98 5.46 6.25 3.92
CA THR A 98 5.77 5.68 2.60
C THR A 98 4.56 4.91 2.07
N ILE A 99 4.28 5.03 0.76
CA ILE A 99 3.23 4.24 0.08
C ILE A 99 3.77 3.58 -1.18
N ARG A 100 3.17 2.46 -1.55
CA ARG A 100 3.27 1.84 -2.87
C ARG A 100 1.97 2.08 -3.62
N ASP A 101 2.00 3.02 -4.58
CA ASP A 101 0.83 3.33 -5.42
C ASP A 101 0.66 2.27 -6.51
N CYS A 102 -0.42 1.50 -6.39
CA CYS A 102 -0.76 0.38 -7.27
C CYS A 102 -1.48 0.81 -8.55
N GLY A 103 -1.37 2.08 -8.93
CA GLY A 103 -1.91 2.65 -10.17
C GLY A 103 -2.92 3.76 -9.87
N SER A 104 -2.50 4.97 -10.03
CA SER A 104 -3.26 6.21 -10.08
C SER A 104 -2.34 7.42 -10.22
N ALA A 105 -1.18 7.40 -9.55
CA ALA A 105 -0.24 8.49 -9.55
C ALA A 105 0.80 8.37 -10.67
N ASP A 106 1.30 9.51 -11.11
CA ASP A 106 2.36 9.62 -12.09
C ASP A 106 3.69 10.14 -11.50
N LEU A 107 4.69 10.23 -12.34
CA LEU A 107 6.01 10.71 -11.96
C LEU A 107 6.00 12.15 -11.41
N SER A 108 5.02 13.00 -11.80
CA SER A 108 4.94 14.38 -11.34
C SER A 108 4.68 14.48 -9.84
N PHE A 109 3.84 13.58 -9.29
CA PHE A 109 3.60 13.52 -7.84
C PHE A 109 4.89 13.17 -7.09
N LYS A 110 5.60 12.14 -7.53
CA LYS A 110 6.88 11.72 -6.93
C LYS A 110 7.91 12.84 -6.93
N LEU A 111 8.05 13.53 -8.07
CA LEU A 111 8.98 14.66 -8.20
C LEU A 111 8.57 15.86 -7.34
N ALA A 112 7.26 16.14 -7.24
CA ALA A 112 6.75 17.23 -6.39
C ALA A 112 7.00 16.92 -4.91
N GLN A 113 6.78 15.70 -4.46
CA GLN A 113 7.10 15.23 -3.10
C GLN A 113 8.62 15.37 -2.83
N GLN A 114 9.49 14.89 -3.72
CA GLN A 114 10.94 14.98 -3.57
C GLN A 114 11.44 16.43 -3.52
N ARG A 115 10.77 17.33 -4.25
CA ARG A 115 11.05 18.77 -4.24
C ARG A 115 10.40 19.50 -3.06
N LYS A 116 9.70 18.77 -2.18
CA LYS A 116 9.01 19.31 -1.00
C LYS A 116 8.03 20.44 -1.34
N LEU A 117 7.31 20.31 -2.47
CA LEU A 117 6.29 21.29 -2.88
C LEU A 117 5.04 21.20 -2.00
N PHE A 118 4.81 20.06 -1.38
CA PHE A 118 3.78 19.81 -0.37
C PHE A 118 4.19 18.61 0.51
N ILE A 119 3.53 18.46 1.65
CA ILE A 119 3.74 17.32 2.56
C ILE A 119 3.04 16.10 1.98
N ALA A 120 3.80 15.01 1.77
CA ALA A 120 3.28 13.77 1.21
C ALA A 120 4.15 12.58 1.62
N PRO A 121 3.59 11.35 1.70
CA PRO A 121 4.40 10.15 1.89
C PRO A 121 5.37 9.96 0.72
N LYS A 122 6.51 9.31 0.99
CA LYS A 122 7.38 8.79 -0.07
C LYS A 122 6.58 7.80 -0.91
N ILE A 123 6.85 7.72 -2.21
CA ILE A 123 6.01 6.92 -3.09
C ILE A 123 6.83 6.01 -4.01
N GLN A 124 6.42 4.74 -4.11
CA GLN A 124 6.75 3.87 -5.23
C GLN A 124 5.56 3.82 -6.20
N LEU A 125 5.82 3.95 -7.49
CA LEU A 125 4.82 4.10 -8.53
C LEU A 125 4.74 2.87 -9.43
N SER A 126 3.52 2.42 -9.73
CA SER A 126 3.27 1.54 -10.88
C SER A 126 2.79 2.29 -12.12
N ILE A 127 2.41 3.56 -11.96
CA ILE A 127 1.80 4.43 -12.97
C ILE A 127 0.38 3.95 -13.30
N SER A 128 0.23 3.04 -14.27
CA SER A 128 -1.04 2.43 -14.65
C SER A 128 -0.93 0.91 -14.58
N PRO A 129 -1.93 0.20 -14.04
CA PRO A 129 -1.91 -1.26 -14.03
C PRO A 129 -2.08 -1.82 -15.45
N LEU A 130 -1.42 -2.94 -15.72
CA LEU A 130 -1.66 -3.69 -16.96
C LEU A 130 -2.98 -4.45 -16.84
N VAL A 131 -3.86 -4.26 -17.83
CA VAL A 131 -5.21 -4.82 -17.89
C VAL A 131 -5.47 -5.46 -19.26
N MET A 132 -6.17 -6.58 -19.27
CA MET A 132 -6.63 -7.16 -20.54
C MET A 132 -7.95 -6.51 -20.99
N THR A 133 -8.23 -6.49 -22.28
CA THR A 133 -9.51 -6.05 -22.81
C THR A 133 -10.68 -6.80 -22.18
N GLY A 134 -11.65 -6.09 -21.65
CA GLY A 134 -12.81 -6.64 -20.93
C GLY A 134 -12.48 -7.19 -19.53
N GLY A 135 -11.26 -6.95 -19.04
CA GLY A 135 -10.82 -7.38 -17.71
C GLY A 135 -11.17 -6.41 -16.59
N HIS A 136 -10.69 -6.74 -15.39
CA HIS A 136 -10.80 -5.84 -14.25
C HIS A 136 -10.02 -4.55 -14.50
N PHE A 137 -10.64 -3.42 -14.15
CA PHE A 137 -10.11 -2.08 -14.42
C PHE A 137 -10.01 -1.70 -15.93
N ASP A 138 -10.64 -2.47 -16.84
CA ASP A 138 -10.90 -1.98 -18.17
C ASP A 138 -12.07 -0.98 -18.10
N LEU A 139 -11.77 0.31 -18.26
CA LEU A 139 -12.70 1.40 -18.06
C LEU A 139 -13.55 1.69 -19.30
N PHE A 140 -13.57 0.79 -20.29
CA PHE A 140 -14.42 0.87 -21.44
C PHE A 140 -15.86 0.45 -21.08
N LEU A 141 -16.80 1.38 -21.20
CA LEU A 141 -18.20 1.14 -20.85
C LEU A 141 -18.96 0.42 -21.95
N PRO A 142 -20.03 -0.34 -21.61
CA PRO A 142 -20.94 -0.93 -22.63
C PRO A 142 -21.57 0.09 -23.59
N SER A 143 -21.64 1.36 -23.20
CA SER A 143 -22.07 2.48 -24.05
C SER A 143 -21.09 2.86 -25.14
N GLY A 144 -19.87 2.28 -25.16
CA GLY A 144 -18.81 2.61 -26.10
C GLY A 144 -17.87 3.74 -25.65
N TRP A 145 -18.09 4.29 -24.45
CA TRP A 145 -17.18 5.30 -23.88
C TRP A 145 -16.01 4.68 -23.15
N ASP A 146 -14.81 5.20 -23.43
CA ASP A 146 -13.57 4.87 -22.69
C ASP A 146 -13.36 5.93 -21.60
N MET A 147 -13.51 5.51 -20.33
CA MET A 147 -13.37 6.41 -19.17
C MET A 147 -11.93 6.49 -18.66
N GLU A 148 -10.99 5.94 -19.38
CA GLU A 148 -9.57 5.98 -19.01
C GLU A 148 -9.03 7.42 -19.15
N ILE A 149 -8.51 7.99 -18.07
CA ILE A 149 -7.87 9.30 -18.08
C ILE A 149 -6.56 9.20 -18.86
N ILE A 150 -6.40 10.04 -19.87
CA ILE A 150 -5.23 10.04 -20.75
C ILE A 150 -4.61 11.43 -20.77
N TYR A 151 -3.30 11.48 -20.50
CA TYR A 151 -2.50 12.69 -20.67
C TYR A 151 -1.04 12.32 -20.95
N PRO A 152 -0.22 13.23 -21.47
CA PRO A 152 1.19 12.98 -21.72
C PRO A 152 1.92 12.53 -20.44
N GLY A 153 2.64 11.41 -20.52
CA GLY A 153 3.35 10.84 -19.37
C GLY A 153 2.58 9.77 -18.58
N PHE A 154 1.29 9.58 -18.87
CA PHE A 154 0.46 8.54 -18.26
C PHE A 154 -0.03 7.55 -19.31
N PRO A 155 0.72 6.48 -19.61
CA PRO A 155 0.35 5.52 -20.64
C PRO A 155 -0.82 4.65 -20.20
N LYS A 156 -1.69 4.28 -21.15
CA LYS A 156 -2.76 3.31 -20.95
C LYS A 156 -2.19 1.93 -20.63
N GLY A 157 -2.82 1.23 -19.66
CA GLY A 157 -2.44 -0.11 -19.25
C GLY A 157 -3.04 -1.24 -20.07
N ARG A 158 -4.07 -0.97 -20.91
CA ARG A 158 -4.77 -2.01 -21.68
C ARG A 158 -3.84 -2.66 -22.70
N CYS A 159 -3.77 -4.01 -22.67
CA CYS A 159 -2.88 -4.79 -23.54
C CYS A 159 -3.31 -6.26 -23.64
N ASP A 160 -3.18 -6.82 -24.81
CA ASP A 160 -3.52 -8.22 -25.14
C ASP A 160 -2.39 -8.88 -25.93
N GLY A 161 -2.04 -10.10 -25.56
CA GLY A 161 -0.99 -10.86 -26.23
C GLY A 161 0.44 -10.46 -25.82
N VAL A 162 1.38 -11.33 -26.17
CA VAL A 162 2.80 -11.24 -25.73
C VAL A 162 3.47 -9.94 -26.17
N GLU A 163 3.21 -9.49 -27.37
CA GLU A 163 3.85 -8.29 -27.93
C GLU A 163 3.38 -7.01 -27.24
N GLU A 164 2.07 -6.92 -26.96
CA GLU A 164 1.52 -5.73 -26.30
C GLU A 164 1.91 -5.67 -24.83
N VAL A 165 1.86 -6.77 -24.07
CA VAL A 165 2.29 -6.76 -22.67
C VAL A 165 3.77 -6.40 -22.54
N LEU A 166 4.62 -6.87 -23.47
CA LEU A 166 6.03 -6.47 -23.55
C LEU A 166 6.18 -4.96 -23.76
N LYS A 167 5.46 -4.43 -24.75
CA LYS A 167 5.48 -2.99 -25.07
C LYS A 167 5.01 -2.16 -23.90
N LYS A 168 3.88 -2.55 -23.27
CA LYS A 168 3.29 -1.83 -22.14
C LYS A 168 4.17 -1.85 -20.90
N THR A 169 4.82 -2.97 -20.60
CA THR A 169 5.81 -3.03 -19.50
C THR A 169 6.92 -1.99 -19.70
N ARG A 170 7.42 -1.83 -20.92
CA ARG A 170 8.43 -0.82 -21.29
C ARG A 170 7.87 0.61 -21.22
N GLU A 171 6.61 0.81 -21.60
CA GLU A 171 5.95 2.12 -21.51
C GLU A 171 5.79 2.55 -20.05
N MET A 172 5.41 1.64 -19.13
CA MET A 172 5.34 1.94 -17.68
C MET A 172 6.72 2.32 -17.14
N LYS A 173 7.76 1.55 -17.46
CA LYS A 173 9.14 1.92 -17.10
C LYS A 173 9.53 3.31 -17.62
N ARG A 174 9.29 3.59 -18.89
CA ARG A 174 9.57 4.90 -19.50
C ARG A 174 8.83 6.04 -18.78
N ALA A 175 7.61 5.78 -18.28
CA ALA A 175 6.83 6.74 -17.53
C ALA A 175 7.30 6.95 -16.08
N GLY A 176 8.28 6.16 -15.61
CA GLY A 176 8.88 6.28 -14.29
C GLY A 176 8.34 5.29 -13.25
N ALA A 177 7.74 4.18 -13.68
CA ALA A 177 7.32 3.13 -12.77
C ALA A 177 8.50 2.52 -12.01
N ASP A 178 8.34 2.30 -10.70
CA ASP A 178 9.27 1.58 -9.83
C ASP A 178 8.99 0.07 -9.81
N PHE A 179 7.77 -0.32 -10.13
CA PHE A 179 7.31 -1.71 -10.23
C PHE A 179 6.17 -1.83 -11.24
N ILE A 180 5.80 -3.05 -11.61
CA ILE A 180 4.67 -3.29 -12.54
C ILE A 180 3.48 -3.85 -11.76
N LYS A 181 2.31 -3.24 -11.90
CA LYS A 181 1.04 -3.77 -11.41
C LYS A 181 0.27 -4.43 -12.55
N VAL A 182 -0.33 -5.60 -12.28
CA VAL A 182 -1.12 -6.38 -13.25
C VAL A 182 -2.47 -6.74 -12.64
N MET A 183 -3.55 -6.63 -13.39
CA MET A 183 -4.85 -7.16 -13.01
C MET A 183 -4.96 -8.62 -13.47
N ALA A 184 -4.61 -9.56 -12.58
CA ALA A 184 -4.50 -10.98 -12.92
C ALA A 184 -5.77 -11.81 -12.63
N SER A 185 -6.78 -11.18 -12.04
CA SER A 185 -8.14 -11.73 -11.94
C SER A 185 -9.19 -10.65 -12.16
N GLY A 186 -10.44 -11.06 -12.28
CA GLY A 186 -11.56 -10.14 -12.15
C GLY A 186 -11.63 -9.55 -10.75
N GLY A 187 -12.46 -8.53 -10.55
CA GLY A 187 -12.62 -7.81 -9.29
C GLY A 187 -14.06 -7.50 -8.96
N VAL A 188 -14.27 -6.99 -7.73
CA VAL A 188 -15.60 -6.65 -7.21
C VAL A 188 -16.22 -5.48 -7.97
N LEU A 189 -15.40 -4.48 -8.27
CA LEU A 189 -15.84 -3.14 -8.64
C LEU A 189 -16.04 -2.94 -10.14
N THR A 190 -15.58 -3.89 -10.95
CA THR A 190 -15.78 -3.87 -12.40
C THR A 190 -16.99 -4.73 -12.77
N THR A 191 -17.93 -4.12 -13.46
CA THR A 191 -19.10 -4.78 -14.01
C THR A 191 -18.67 -5.82 -15.05
N ASN A 192 -19.38 -6.94 -15.16
CA ASN A 192 -19.07 -8.05 -16.08
C ASN A 192 -17.69 -8.71 -15.85
N SER A 193 -17.09 -8.51 -14.67
CA SER A 193 -15.84 -9.15 -14.26
C SER A 193 -16.06 -9.94 -12.98
N SER A 194 -15.68 -11.22 -12.94
CA SER A 194 -15.81 -12.05 -11.74
C SER A 194 -14.46 -12.21 -11.02
N PRO A 195 -14.41 -12.01 -9.68
CA PRO A 195 -13.22 -12.24 -8.88
C PRO A 195 -12.63 -13.64 -9.00
N GLU A 196 -13.43 -14.64 -9.36
CA GLU A 196 -13.00 -16.03 -9.49
C GLU A 196 -12.25 -16.33 -10.79
N PHE A 197 -12.33 -15.45 -11.79
CA PHE A 197 -11.77 -15.71 -13.10
C PHE A 197 -10.37 -15.11 -13.26
N ALA A 198 -9.42 -15.98 -13.61
CA ALA A 198 -8.06 -15.57 -13.94
C ALA A 198 -8.03 -14.75 -15.23
N GLN A 199 -7.23 -13.70 -15.22
CA GLN A 199 -6.96 -12.83 -16.36
C GLN A 199 -5.50 -12.96 -16.79
N PHE A 200 -5.24 -12.67 -18.07
CA PHE A 200 -4.00 -12.96 -18.77
C PHE A 200 -3.64 -14.46 -18.81
N ASN A 201 -3.03 -14.89 -19.87
CA ASN A 201 -2.51 -16.23 -19.99
C ASN A 201 -1.07 -16.34 -19.45
N LYS A 202 -0.58 -17.57 -19.24
CA LYS A 202 0.74 -17.82 -18.65
C LYS A 202 1.90 -17.23 -19.47
N LYS A 203 1.75 -17.11 -20.81
CA LYS A 203 2.83 -16.56 -21.66
C LYS A 203 2.92 -15.06 -21.47
N GLU A 204 1.78 -14.36 -21.40
CA GLU A 204 1.72 -12.92 -21.12
C GLU A 204 2.33 -12.61 -19.75
N LEU A 205 1.89 -13.28 -18.68
CA LEU A 205 2.40 -13.07 -17.33
C LEU A 205 3.93 -13.31 -17.24
N LYS A 206 4.43 -14.38 -17.85
CA LYS A 206 5.89 -14.64 -17.91
C LYS A 206 6.64 -13.59 -18.69
N THR A 207 6.05 -13.03 -19.75
CA THR A 207 6.67 -11.97 -20.55
C THR A 207 6.79 -10.69 -19.75
N ILE A 208 5.73 -10.31 -18.98
CA ILE A 208 5.75 -9.16 -18.09
C ILE A 208 6.87 -9.31 -17.06
N VAL A 209 6.93 -10.44 -16.36
CA VAL A 209 7.96 -10.69 -15.34
C VAL A 209 9.36 -10.65 -15.94
N LYS A 210 9.58 -11.33 -17.07
CA LYS A 210 10.88 -11.35 -17.75
C LYS A 210 11.36 -9.94 -18.12
N GLU A 211 10.48 -9.11 -18.65
CA GLU A 211 10.83 -7.74 -19.06
C GLU A 211 11.04 -6.82 -17.82
N ALA A 212 10.18 -6.94 -16.80
CA ALA A 212 10.31 -6.18 -15.56
C ALA A 212 11.62 -6.52 -14.83
N SER A 213 11.94 -7.82 -14.67
CA SER A 213 13.16 -8.30 -13.99
C SER A 213 14.43 -7.87 -14.71
N ALA A 214 14.41 -7.75 -16.04
CA ALA A 214 15.55 -7.21 -16.81
C ALA A 214 15.86 -5.74 -16.48
N ASN A 215 15.00 -5.09 -15.71
CA ASN A 215 15.10 -3.71 -15.27
C ASN A 215 15.02 -3.58 -13.74
N ASP A 216 15.29 -4.64 -13.00
CA ASP A 216 15.25 -4.74 -11.53
C ASP A 216 13.89 -4.34 -10.91
N MET A 217 12.80 -4.43 -11.70
CA MET A 217 11.45 -4.10 -11.23
C MET A 217 10.73 -5.36 -10.75
N LYS A 218 10.08 -5.25 -9.60
CA LYS A 218 9.13 -6.24 -9.08
C LYS A 218 7.82 -6.21 -9.88
N VAL A 219 7.08 -7.32 -9.85
CA VAL A 219 5.74 -7.40 -10.46
C VAL A 219 4.74 -7.82 -9.39
N SER A 220 3.62 -7.12 -9.33
CA SER A 220 2.55 -7.26 -8.35
C SER A 220 1.22 -7.56 -9.04
N ALA A 221 0.39 -8.43 -8.46
CA ALA A 221 -0.87 -8.84 -9.06
C ALA A 221 -2.08 -8.52 -8.17
N HIS A 222 -3.02 -7.68 -8.66
CA HIS A 222 -4.40 -7.80 -8.18
C HIS A 222 -4.91 -9.20 -8.51
N CYS A 223 -5.24 -10.00 -7.52
CA CYS A 223 -5.71 -11.34 -7.78
C CYS A 223 -6.54 -11.92 -6.63
N HIS A 224 -7.82 -12.17 -6.89
CA HIS A 224 -8.70 -12.92 -5.99
C HIS A 224 -8.69 -14.40 -6.30
N SER A 225 -8.60 -14.78 -7.60
CA SER A 225 -8.84 -16.15 -8.05
C SER A 225 -7.68 -17.10 -7.77
N LEU A 226 -8.01 -18.33 -7.36
CA LEU A 226 -7.03 -19.39 -7.12
C LEU A 226 -6.17 -19.69 -8.35
N LYS A 227 -6.81 -19.76 -9.52
CA LYS A 227 -6.12 -20.00 -10.80
C LYS A 227 -5.20 -18.84 -11.17
N GLY A 228 -5.64 -17.59 -10.96
CA GLY A 228 -4.85 -16.39 -11.19
C GLY A 228 -3.62 -16.35 -10.31
N MET A 229 -3.78 -16.56 -9.00
CA MET A 229 -2.66 -16.63 -8.05
C MET A 229 -1.63 -17.67 -8.47
N ASN A 230 -2.06 -18.89 -8.78
CA ASN A 230 -1.16 -19.94 -9.22
C ASN A 230 -0.41 -19.59 -10.51
N ASN A 231 -1.07 -18.92 -11.46
CA ASN A 231 -0.42 -18.45 -12.69
C ASN A 231 0.62 -17.37 -12.42
N CYS A 232 0.33 -16.43 -11.52
CA CYS A 232 1.25 -15.36 -11.11
C CYS A 232 2.48 -15.92 -10.37
N ILE A 233 2.28 -16.85 -9.43
CA ILE A 233 3.39 -17.51 -8.71
C ILE A 233 4.28 -18.28 -9.70
N ASP A 234 3.69 -19.03 -10.64
CA ASP A 234 4.44 -19.77 -11.71
C ASP A 234 5.19 -18.83 -12.68
N ALA A 235 4.73 -17.60 -12.81
CA ALA A 235 5.37 -16.59 -13.64
C ALA A 235 6.50 -15.84 -12.90
N GLY A 236 6.56 -15.88 -11.55
CA GLY A 236 7.57 -15.21 -10.75
C GLY A 236 7.17 -13.81 -10.24
N PHE A 237 5.91 -13.59 -9.97
CA PHE A 237 5.43 -12.36 -9.33
C PHE A 237 6.00 -12.23 -7.91
N SER A 238 6.23 -11.00 -7.45
CA SER A 238 6.79 -10.70 -6.13
C SER A 238 5.72 -10.59 -5.05
N SER A 239 4.51 -10.16 -5.41
CA SER A 239 3.37 -10.10 -4.49
C SER A 239 2.03 -10.40 -5.17
N ILE A 240 1.13 -10.91 -4.36
CA ILE A 240 -0.30 -11.01 -4.64
C ILE A 240 -1.03 -10.00 -3.75
N GLU A 241 -1.90 -9.22 -4.35
CA GLU A 241 -2.77 -8.27 -3.67
C GLU A 241 -4.15 -8.93 -3.49
N HIS A 242 -4.80 -8.70 -2.35
CA HIS A 242 -6.07 -9.28 -1.92
C HIS A 242 -6.01 -10.79 -1.60
N GLY A 243 -5.75 -11.66 -2.54
CA GLY A 243 -5.58 -13.09 -2.29
C GLY A 243 -6.84 -13.82 -1.79
N THR A 244 -8.03 -13.28 -2.00
CA THR A 244 -9.29 -13.66 -1.33
C THR A 244 -9.58 -15.15 -1.29
N PHE A 245 -9.40 -15.86 -2.40
CA PHE A 245 -9.72 -17.29 -2.49
C PHE A 245 -8.47 -18.18 -2.33
N ILE A 246 -7.45 -17.71 -1.61
CA ILE A 246 -6.25 -18.50 -1.37
C ILE A 246 -6.58 -19.76 -0.57
N ASP A 247 -5.99 -20.88 -0.97
CA ASP A 247 -6.05 -22.13 -0.25
C ASP A 247 -4.67 -22.50 0.33
N LYS A 248 -4.65 -23.45 1.25
CA LYS A 248 -3.43 -23.97 1.88
C LYS A 248 -2.34 -24.35 0.87
N LYS A 249 -2.70 -25.01 -0.22
CA LYS A 249 -1.73 -25.44 -1.25
C LYS A 249 -1.10 -24.24 -1.96
N THR A 250 -1.88 -23.22 -2.26
CA THR A 250 -1.41 -21.99 -2.88
C THR A 250 -0.56 -21.20 -1.90
N ALA A 251 -0.95 -21.13 -0.62
CA ALA A 251 -0.15 -20.51 0.45
C ALA A 251 1.23 -21.17 0.58
N CYS A 252 1.31 -22.50 0.70
CA CYS A 252 2.60 -23.22 0.69
C CYS A 252 3.43 -22.94 -0.56
N LYS A 253 2.78 -22.76 -1.71
CA LYS A 253 3.46 -22.42 -2.96
C LYS A 253 4.01 -20.99 -2.95
N MET A 254 3.29 -20.03 -2.35
CA MET A 254 3.78 -18.66 -2.14
C MET A 254 5.04 -18.65 -1.28
N VAL A 255 5.00 -19.35 -0.14
CA VAL A 255 6.17 -19.50 0.75
C VAL A 255 7.38 -20.06 -0.01
N LYS A 256 7.20 -21.17 -0.72
CA LYS A 256 8.28 -21.82 -1.50
C LYS A 256 8.90 -20.89 -2.55
N ASN A 257 8.13 -19.97 -3.12
CA ASN A 257 8.57 -19.07 -4.19
C ASN A 257 8.85 -17.64 -3.69
N ASN A 258 8.85 -17.42 -2.36
CA ASN A 258 9.07 -16.12 -1.74
C ASN A 258 8.14 -15.01 -2.28
N VAL A 259 6.84 -15.33 -2.44
CA VAL A 259 5.81 -14.39 -2.89
C VAL A 259 5.08 -13.85 -1.67
N SER A 260 5.06 -12.52 -1.51
CA SER A 260 4.36 -11.87 -0.40
C SER A 260 2.87 -11.70 -0.69
N LEU A 261 2.08 -11.53 0.36
CA LEU A 261 0.63 -11.25 0.29
C LEU A 261 0.34 -9.89 0.90
N VAL A 262 -0.41 -9.06 0.19
CA VAL A 262 -0.94 -7.79 0.69
C VAL A 262 -2.47 -7.92 0.71
N PRO A 263 -3.08 -8.29 1.84
CA PRO A 263 -4.46 -8.78 1.86
C PRO A 263 -5.51 -7.70 1.68
N THR A 264 -5.25 -6.45 2.11
CA THR A 264 -6.21 -5.35 2.04
C THR A 264 -7.58 -5.71 2.64
N LEU A 265 -7.57 -6.23 3.86
CA LEU A 265 -8.79 -6.68 4.54
C LEU A 265 -9.76 -5.54 4.79
N LEU A 266 -9.22 -4.37 5.14
CA LEU A 266 -9.96 -3.16 5.44
C LEU A 266 -10.90 -2.74 4.30
N VAL A 267 -10.43 -2.71 3.05
CA VAL A 267 -11.26 -2.20 1.93
C VAL A 267 -12.54 -3.00 1.75
N HIS A 268 -12.47 -4.31 1.84
CA HIS A 268 -13.65 -5.15 1.66
C HIS A 268 -14.64 -5.00 2.81
N GLN A 269 -14.15 -4.93 4.04
CA GLN A 269 -14.98 -4.70 5.22
C GLN A 269 -15.64 -3.31 5.18
N PHE A 270 -14.86 -2.28 4.91
CA PHE A 270 -15.34 -0.90 4.81
C PHE A 270 -16.45 -0.74 3.77
N LEU A 271 -16.25 -1.30 2.57
CA LEU A 271 -17.27 -1.27 1.51
C LEU A 271 -18.52 -2.06 1.86
N TYR A 272 -18.37 -3.17 2.59
CA TYR A 272 -19.51 -3.98 3.04
C TYR A 272 -20.38 -3.23 4.06
N GLU A 273 -19.76 -2.49 4.97
CA GLU A 273 -20.44 -1.73 6.03
C GLU A 273 -21.06 -0.43 5.51
N ASN A 274 -20.35 0.28 4.63
CA ASN A 274 -20.78 1.60 4.16
C ASN A 274 -21.54 1.56 2.82
N GLY A 275 -21.45 0.46 2.07
CA GLY A 275 -22.15 0.26 0.81
C GLY A 275 -21.57 1.10 -0.34
N PHE A 276 -22.36 1.17 -1.42
CA PHE A 276 -22.04 1.95 -2.61
C PHE A 276 -23.00 3.15 -2.74
N PRO A 277 -22.59 4.24 -3.40
CA PRO A 277 -23.46 5.38 -3.62
C PRO A 277 -24.78 5.01 -4.30
N ALA A 278 -25.87 5.66 -3.93
CA ALA A 278 -27.21 5.36 -4.42
C ALA A 278 -27.39 5.55 -5.96
N TRP A 279 -26.50 6.32 -6.59
CA TRP A 279 -26.47 6.52 -8.05
C TRP A 279 -25.76 5.38 -8.81
N ASP A 280 -25.07 4.48 -8.11
CA ASP A 280 -24.38 3.35 -8.76
C ASP A 280 -25.41 2.31 -9.24
N ASN A 281 -25.73 2.31 -10.52
CA ASN A 281 -26.68 1.37 -11.13
C ASN A 281 -26.29 -0.10 -10.98
N TYR A 282 -25.05 -0.37 -10.63
CA TYR A 282 -24.49 -1.74 -10.42
C TYR A 282 -24.24 -2.05 -8.94
N ALA A 283 -24.72 -1.22 -8.00
CA ALA A 283 -24.51 -1.39 -6.57
C ALA A 283 -24.95 -2.77 -6.09
N SER A 284 -26.10 -3.28 -6.55
CA SER A 284 -26.61 -4.61 -6.17
C SER A 284 -25.71 -5.76 -6.60
N GLU A 285 -25.12 -5.71 -7.80
CA GLU A 285 -24.16 -6.70 -8.29
C GLU A 285 -22.87 -6.65 -7.47
N LYS A 286 -22.35 -5.44 -7.21
CA LYS A 286 -21.14 -5.22 -6.41
C LYS A 286 -21.33 -5.69 -4.97
N VAL A 287 -22.48 -5.39 -4.35
CA VAL A 287 -22.82 -5.86 -3.01
C VAL A 287 -22.90 -7.38 -2.95
N ALA A 288 -23.45 -8.03 -3.97
CA ALA A 288 -23.51 -9.50 -4.01
C ALA A 288 -22.10 -10.12 -4.06
N LYS A 289 -21.24 -9.62 -4.93
CA LYS A 289 -19.83 -10.06 -5.00
C LYS A 289 -19.08 -9.80 -3.68
N LEU A 290 -19.30 -8.63 -3.08
CA LEU A 290 -18.65 -8.24 -1.83
C LEU A 290 -19.05 -9.16 -0.66
N LYS A 291 -20.33 -9.54 -0.55
CA LYS A 291 -20.80 -10.48 0.46
C LYS A 291 -20.08 -11.83 0.40
N GLU A 292 -19.84 -12.35 -0.79
CA GLU A 292 -19.10 -13.60 -0.96
C GLU A 292 -17.61 -13.43 -0.57
N ILE A 293 -17.01 -12.30 -0.91
CA ILE A 293 -15.62 -12.02 -0.58
C ILE A 293 -15.42 -11.87 0.93
N VAL A 294 -16.17 -10.98 1.59
CA VAL A 294 -16.00 -10.70 3.02
C VAL A 294 -16.18 -11.97 3.86
N LYS A 295 -17.11 -12.86 3.45
CA LYS A 295 -17.39 -14.12 4.13
C LYS A 295 -16.16 -15.04 4.23
N VAL A 296 -15.32 -15.09 3.19
CA VAL A 296 -14.22 -16.06 3.10
C VAL A 296 -12.84 -15.43 3.22
N HIS A 297 -12.73 -14.11 3.05
CA HIS A 297 -11.44 -13.45 2.92
C HIS A 297 -10.60 -13.59 4.19
N LYS A 298 -11.11 -13.17 5.37
CA LYS A 298 -10.39 -13.30 6.63
C LYS A 298 -9.96 -14.73 6.93
N GLU A 299 -10.87 -15.70 6.76
CA GLU A 299 -10.58 -17.12 7.00
C GLU A 299 -9.44 -17.62 6.11
N ASN A 300 -9.47 -17.30 4.82
CA ASN A 300 -8.46 -17.74 3.87
C ASN A 300 -7.10 -17.05 4.10
N ILE A 301 -7.10 -15.76 4.48
CA ILE A 301 -5.86 -15.06 4.83
C ILE A 301 -5.26 -15.61 6.13
N SER A 302 -6.10 -15.98 7.12
CA SER A 302 -5.62 -16.67 8.34
C SER A 302 -4.92 -17.98 7.99
N VAL A 303 -5.50 -18.79 7.08
CA VAL A 303 -4.84 -20.02 6.57
C VAL A 303 -3.49 -19.69 5.91
N ALA A 304 -3.41 -18.61 5.13
CA ALA A 304 -2.16 -18.21 4.49
C ALA A 304 -1.10 -17.79 5.52
N TYR A 305 -1.52 -17.07 6.58
CA TYR A 305 -0.65 -16.69 7.69
C TYR A 305 -0.12 -17.93 8.43
N ASP A 306 -0.99 -18.89 8.78
CA ASP A 306 -0.63 -20.14 9.47
C ASP A 306 0.38 -20.97 8.66
N GLU A 307 0.31 -20.94 7.34
CA GLU A 307 1.27 -21.61 6.45
C GLU A 307 2.60 -20.82 6.30
N GLY A 308 2.73 -19.65 6.91
CA GLY A 308 3.96 -18.86 6.93
C GLY A 308 4.14 -17.94 5.71
N VAL A 309 3.08 -17.57 5.02
CA VAL A 309 3.15 -16.56 3.95
C VAL A 309 3.58 -15.22 4.54
N ASN A 310 4.53 -14.54 3.89
CA ASN A 310 4.93 -13.20 4.27
C ASN A 310 3.80 -12.21 3.97
N ILE A 311 3.09 -11.77 5.02
CA ILE A 311 2.00 -10.80 4.93
C ILE A 311 2.54 -9.39 5.15
N LEU A 312 2.13 -8.45 4.29
CA LEU A 312 2.48 -7.04 4.34
C LEU A 312 1.20 -6.21 4.52
N MET A 313 1.30 -5.13 5.26
CA MET A 313 0.24 -4.14 5.38
C MET A 313 -0.01 -3.46 4.02
N GLY A 314 -1.28 -3.31 3.66
CA GLY A 314 -1.74 -2.51 2.53
C GLY A 314 -3.26 -2.39 2.58
N THR A 315 -3.79 -1.23 2.19
CA THR A 315 -5.17 -0.86 2.52
C THR A 315 -6.11 -0.72 1.34
N ASP A 316 -5.56 -0.55 0.13
CA ASP A 316 -6.33 -0.11 -1.04
C ASP A 316 -6.96 1.30 -0.84
N SER A 317 -6.30 2.16 -0.02
CA SER A 317 -6.69 3.55 0.17
C SER A 317 -6.77 4.29 -1.16
N GLY A 318 -7.83 5.09 -1.32
CA GLY A 318 -8.26 5.65 -2.59
C GLY A 318 -9.50 4.94 -3.11
N VAL A 319 -9.66 3.66 -2.86
CA VAL A 319 -10.94 2.92 -2.96
C VAL A 319 -11.81 3.24 -1.75
N ILE A 320 -11.22 3.26 -0.58
CA ILE A 320 -11.78 3.83 0.66
C ILE A 320 -11.16 5.21 0.92
N PRO A 321 -11.70 6.03 1.82
CA PRO A 321 -11.10 7.31 2.17
C PRO A 321 -9.64 7.17 2.63
N HIS A 322 -8.81 8.17 2.32
CA HIS A 322 -7.45 8.25 2.84
C HIS A 322 -7.46 8.60 4.34
N GLY A 323 -6.42 8.19 5.06
CA GLY A 323 -6.29 8.47 6.50
C GLY A 323 -6.78 7.35 7.41
N HIS A 324 -7.32 6.25 6.86
CA HIS A 324 -7.75 5.04 7.58
C HIS A 324 -6.70 3.91 7.51
N ASN A 325 -5.48 4.22 7.04
CA ASN A 325 -4.50 3.20 6.67
C ASN A 325 -4.16 2.24 7.81
N LEU A 326 -4.00 2.73 9.05
CA LEU A 326 -3.59 1.89 10.17
C LEU A 326 -4.71 1.02 10.76
N GLU A 327 -5.97 1.20 10.33
CA GLU A 327 -7.06 0.28 10.65
C GLU A 327 -6.81 -1.15 10.11
N GLU A 328 -6.04 -1.29 9.02
CA GLU A 328 -5.65 -2.60 8.47
C GLU A 328 -4.91 -3.45 9.51
N LEU A 329 -4.14 -2.82 10.43
CA LEU A 329 -3.40 -3.53 11.48
C LEU A 329 -4.32 -4.31 12.42
N THR A 330 -5.48 -3.75 12.76
CA THR A 330 -6.50 -4.44 13.56
C THR A 330 -7.00 -5.69 12.84
N HIS A 331 -7.23 -5.60 11.54
CA HIS A 331 -7.63 -6.77 10.75
C HIS A 331 -6.52 -7.82 10.62
N LEU A 332 -5.25 -7.39 10.60
CA LEU A 332 -4.13 -8.32 10.64
C LEU A 332 -4.04 -9.07 11.98
N VAL A 333 -4.37 -8.42 13.11
CA VAL A 333 -4.48 -9.11 14.41
C VAL A 333 -5.67 -10.07 14.41
N GLU A 334 -6.82 -9.70 13.85
CA GLU A 334 -8.01 -10.56 13.77
C GLU A 334 -7.78 -11.86 12.95
N ILE A 335 -6.82 -11.92 12.06
CA ILE A 335 -6.45 -13.14 11.34
C ILE A 335 -5.41 -14.01 12.07
N GLY A 336 -4.98 -13.61 13.28
CA GLY A 336 -4.10 -14.39 14.16
C GLY A 336 -2.69 -13.84 14.33
N MET A 337 -2.34 -12.68 13.75
CA MET A 337 -1.06 -12.03 14.02
C MET A 337 -1.04 -11.44 15.45
N SER A 338 0.13 -11.39 16.09
CA SER A 338 0.30 -10.53 17.27
C SER A 338 0.37 -9.05 16.83
N GLU A 339 0.15 -8.13 17.77
CA GLU A 339 0.28 -6.69 17.55
C GLU A 339 1.64 -6.34 16.96
N SER A 340 2.70 -6.91 17.50
CA SER A 340 4.07 -6.73 17.02
C SER A 340 4.25 -7.22 15.58
N GLN A 341 3.64 -8.34 15.22
CA GLN A 341 3.70 -8.88 13.86
C GLN A 341 2.90 -8.03 12.87
N ALA A 342 1.75 -7.49 13.29
CA ALA A 342 0.96 -6.55 12.49
C ALA A 342 1.74 -5.25 12.25
N ILE A 343 2.36 -4.68 13.29
CA ILE A 343 3.25 -3.52 13.18
C ILE A 343 4.43 -3.82 12.25
N ALA A 344 5.06 -4.98 12.39
CA ALA A 344 6.16 -5.39 11.51
C ALA A 344 5.74 -5.50 10.04
N ALA A 345 4.49 -5.92 9.75
CA ALA A 345 3.96 -6.00 8.40
C ALA A 345 3.87 -4.64 7.70
N GLY A 346 3.65 -3.56 8.46
CA GLY A 346 3.60 -2.17 7.97
C GLY A 346 4.92 -1.39 8.18
N THR A 347 5.96 -2.00 8.73
CA THR A 347 7.24 -1.33 9.02
C THR A 347 8.40 -2.12 8.41
N VAL A 348 9.13 -2.91 9.19
CA VAL A 348 10.37 -3.58 8.75
C VAL A 348 10.14 -4.55 7.60
N LYS A 349 9.09 -5.39 7.64
CA LYS A 349 8.79 -6.35 6.54
C LYS A 349 8.42 -5.62 5.24
N ALA A 350 7.65 -4.53 5.35
CA ALA A 350 7.32 -3.70 4.20
C ALA A 350 8.57 -3.00 3.64
N ALA A 351 9.46 -2.48 4.50
CA ALA A 351 10.71 -1.86 4.09
C ALA A 351 11.62 -2.86 3.34
N GLU A 352 11.80 -4.07 3.87
CA GLU A 352 12.53 -5.16 3.22
C GLU A 352 11.92 -5.50 1.85
N PHE A 353 10.59 -5.64 1.79
CA PHE A 353 9.90 -5.89 0.53
C PHE A 353 10.12 -4.77 -0.49
N LEU A 354 10.20 -3.51 -0.07
CA LEU A 354 10.48 -2.36 -0.94
C LEU A 354 11.97 -2.16 -1.24
N ASN A 355 12.87 -3.04 -0.77
CA ASN A 355 14.33 -2.93 -0.87
C ASN A 355 14.84 -1.62 -0.22
N LYS A 356 14.37 -1.32 1.00
CA LYS A 356 14.73 -0.15 1.82
C LYS A 356 15.42 -0.61 3.12
N ASP A 357 16.70 -0.93 3.03
CA ASP A 357 17.47 -1.57 4.12
C ASP A 357 17.65 -0.69 5.38
N ASN A 358 17.42 0.63 5.26
CA ASN A 358 17.58 1.61 6.33
C ASN A 358 16.26 2.31 6.71
N LEU A 359 15.13 1.61 6.59
CA LEU A 359 13.79 2.08 6.93
C LEU A 359 13.05 1.01 7.74
N GLY A 360 12.03 1.40 8.50
CA GLY A 360 11.14 0.48 9.22
C GLY A 360 11.61 0.04 10.61
N LEU A 361 12.69 0.63 11.14
CA LEU A 361 13.14 0.46 12.53
C LEU A 361 13.60 1.82 13.11
N VAL A 362 13.44 2.00 14.41
CA VAL A 362 14.05 3.09 15.17
C VAL A 362 15.46 2.63 15.58
N LYS A 363 16.44 2.93 14.73
CA LYS A 363 17.81 2.44 14.87
C LYS A 363 18.81 3.44 14.35
N GLU A 364 20.01 3.52 14.99
CA GLU A 364 21.07 4.37 14.49
C GLU A 364 21.43 4.10 13.03
N ASN A 365 21.65 5.18 12.28
CA ASN A 365 21.89 5.23 10.83
C ASN A 365 20.69 4.86 9.94
N TYR A 366 19.51 4.67 10.53
CA TYR A 366 18.26 4.52 9.78
C TYR A 366 17.66 5.91 9.48
N ILE A 367 16.87 5.97 8.41
CA ILE A 367 16.12 7.16 8.05
C ILE A 367 15.11 7.44 9.17
N ALA A 368 15.07 8.70 9.61
CA ALA A 368 14.17 9.15 10.66
C ALA A 368 12.75 9.43 10.11
N ASP A 369 12.11 8.36 9.65
CA ASP A 369 10.68 8.28 9.42
C ASP A 369 10.07 7.64 10.65
N LEU A 370 9.44 8.45 11.50
CA LEU A 370 9.02 8.06 12.85
C LEU A 370 7.63 8.57 13.15
N ILE A 371 6.92 7.89 14.05
CA ILE A 371 5.68 8.40 14.66
C ILE A 371 5.79 8.34 16.18
N LEU A 372 5.24 9.35 16.85
CA LEU A 372 5.05 9.39 18.29
C LEU A 372 3.57 9.17 18.59
N VAL A 373 3.26 8.20 19.44
CA VAL A 373 1.88 7.84 19.80
C VAL A 373 1.70 7.85 21.32
N ASN A 374 0.50 8.19 21.78
CA ASN A 374 0.20 8.42 23.19
C ASN A 374 0.01 7.17 24.05
N SER A 375 -0.03 5.98 23.44
CA SER A 375 -0.28 4.71 24.13
C SER A 375 0.54 3.59 23.51
N ASN A 376 0.73 2.47 24.23
CA ASN A 376 1.50 1.34 23.76
C ASN A 376 0.69 0.49 22.76
N PRO A 377 1.03 0.49 21.45
CA PRO A 377 0.31 -0.31 20.45
C PRO A 377 0.61 -1.81 20.50
N LEU A 378 1.56 -2.25 21.34
CA LEU A 378 1.78 -3.69 21.61
C LEU A 378 0.75 -4.26 22.59
N ASP A 379 0.07 -3.40 23.36
CA ASP A 379 -1.04 -3.81 24.23
C ASP A 379 -2.35 -3.86 23.46
N ASP A 380 -2.55 -2.94 22.52
CA ASP A 380 -3.71 -2.87 21.63
C ASP A 380 -3.36 -2.06 20.38
N VAL A 381 -3.22 -2.74 19.25
CA VAL A 381 -2.85 -2.08 17.98
C VAL A 381 -3.95 -1.16 17.45
N SER A 382 -5.19 -1.35 17.89
CA SER A 382 -6.34 -0.56 17.42
C SER A 382 -6.25 0.94 17.80
N ILE A 383 -5.41 1.30 18.76
CA ILE A 383 -5.14 2.69 19.11
C ILE A 383 -4.58 3.49 17.91
N LEU A 384 -3.88 2.82 17.01
CA LEU A 384 -3.31 3.42 15.80
C LEU A 384 -4.37 3.76 14.74
N SER A 385 -5.58 3.22 14.88
CA SER A 385 -6.71 3.53 13.98
C SER A 385 -7.29 4.93 14.24
N ASP A 386 -7.06 5.50 15.41
CA ASP A 386 -7.46 6.85 15.75
C ASP A 386 -6.28 7.82 15.53
N ASN A 387 -6.41 8.69 14.54
CA ASN A 387 -5.39 9.67 14.18
C ASN A 387 -5.07 10.68 15.30
N ASP A 388 -5.94 10.86 16.29
CA ASP A 388 -5.70 11.72 17.45
C ASP A 388 -4.67 11.09 18.42
N ASN A 389 -4.49 9.78 18.38
CA ASN A 389 -3.46 9.08 19.14
C ASN A 389 -2.06 9.24 18.54
N ILE A 390 -1.96 9.64 17.27
CA ILE A 390 -0.68 9.91 16.60
C ILE A 390 -0.31 11.37 16.85
N LEU A 391 0.55 11.61 17.82
CA LEU A 391 0.92 12.95 18.28
C LEU A 391 1.82 13.69 17.30
N ASN A 392 2.86 13.00 16.79
CA ASN A 392 3.81 13.56 15.85
C ASN A 392 4.15 12.55 14.75
N VAL A 393 4.43 13.07 13.58
CA VAL A 393 4.98 12.32 12.44
C VAL A 393 6.24 13.03 11.95
N PHE A 394 7.32 12.28 11.84
CA PHE A 394 8.58 12.73 11.26
C PHE A 394 8.81 12.02 9.93
N GLN A 395 9.17 12.77 8.92
CA GLN A 395 9.59 12.21 7.63
C GLN A 395 10.93 12.82 7.23
N ASP A 396 11.91 11.98 6.92
CA ASP A 396 13.30 12.40 6.68
C ASP A 396 13.85 13.31 7.80
N GLY A 397 13.50 13.01 9.05
CA GLY A 397 13.91 13.77 10.23
C GLY A 397 13.22 15.12 10.42
N VAL A 398 12.26 15.47 9.58
CA VAL A 398 11.47 16.70 9.66
C VAL A 398 10.11 16.41 10.28
N LEU A 399 9.72 17.17 11.29
CA LEU A 399 8.37 17.13 11.86
C LEU A 399 7.37 17.63 10.81
N VAL A 400 6.38 16.78 10.46
CA VAL A 400 5.38 17.07 9.42
C VAL A 400 3.93 17.05 9.96
N LYS A 401 3.72 16.47 11.16
CA LYS A 401 2.49 16.56 11.98
C LYS A 401 2.88 16.83 13.43
#